data_bceb238d7b7d0dbf935a13f17f579b50
#
_entry.id   bceb238d7b7d0dbf935a13f17f579b50
#
_cell.length_a   1.000
_cell.length_b   1.000
_cell.length_c   1.000
_cell.angle_alpha   90.00
_cell.angle_beta   90.00
_cell.angle_gamma   90.00
#
_symmetry.space_group_name_H-M   'P 1'
#
loop_
_entity.id
_entity.type
_entity.pdbx_description
1 polymer ?
#
loop_
_entity_poly.entity_id
_entity_poly.type
_entity_poly.pdbx_seq_one_letter_code
_entity_poly.pdbx_strand_id
1 'polypeptide(L)'
;MAWFECGGGSGGSSHNYSTTEQIVGTWIDGSPVYEKTIYNAGGVTGNFNFQHGISNLKNVISYKGVVSDSAYSRYGDIWAIPRIASDGNPIGIDKVSSTAIYVINPSAFGTRLYDWYITLQYIKSSS
;
A
#
# COMPACT_ATOMS: atom_id res chain seq x y z
N MET A 1 -19.05 0.97 -6.02
CA MET A 1 -19.17 1.20 -6.05
C MET A 1 -19.20 1.41 -6.12
N ALA A 2 -19.01 1.74 -5.93
CA ALA A 2 -18.82 2.16 -5.93
C ALA A 2 -18.21 2.46 -6.07
N TRP A 3 -17.80 2.58 -6.24
CA TRP A 3 -17.20 3.21 -6.38
C TRP A 3 -17.40 4.15 -6.43
N PHE A 4 -17.79 4.61 -6.29
CA PHE A 4 -18.18 5.42 -5.95
C PHE A 4 -18.75 5.86 -5.25
N GLU A 5 -18.82 6.12 -4.92
CA GLU A 5 -19.34 6.52 -4.16
C GLU A 5 -19.87 6.89 -3.80
N CYS A 6 -20.13 7.07 -3.66
CA CYS A 6 -20.61 7.52 -3.20
C CYS A 6 -21.10 7.97 -2.69
N GLY A 7 -21.22 8.14 -2.42
CA GLY A 7 -21.59 8.56 -1.93
C GLY A 7 -22.11 9.08 -1.30
N GLY A 8 -22.33 9.21 -1.02
CA GLY A 8 -22.79 9.66 -0.43
C GLY A 8 -23.10 10.35 0.24
N GLY A 9 -23.25 10.61 0.23
CA GLY A 9 -23.49 11.37 0.78
C GLY A 9 -23.60 11.55 1.86
N SER A 10 -23.93 11.66 2.10
CA SER A 10 -24.05 11.95 3.03
C SER A 10 -23.46 11.87 3.93
N GLY A 11 -23.56 12.33 4.27
CA GLY A 11 -22.90 12.29 5.24
C GLY A 11 -22.16 11.19 5.20
N GLY A 12 -22.05 10.75 4.23
CA GLY A 12 -21.28 9.73 4.10
C GLY A 12 -20.04 9.97 4.78
N SER A 13 -19.58 9.10 5.38
CA SER A 13 -18.31 9.17 5.95
C SER A 13 -17.30 9.16 4.85
N SER A 14 -16.47 10.14 4.81
CA SER A 14 -15.31 10.10 3.98
C SER A 14 -14.33 9.08 4.56
N HIS A 15 -13.59 8.45 3.69
CA HIS A 15 -12.57 7.49 4.10
C HIS A 15 -11.34 8.24 4.58
N ASN A 16 -10.89 7.94 5.78
CA ASN A 16 -9.70 8.54 6.34
C ASN A 16 -8.56 7.52 6.37
N TYR A 17 -7.55 7.76 5.57
CA TYR A 17 -6.35 6.96 5.60
C TYR A 17 -5.54 7.31 6.84
N SER A 18 -4.89 6.32 7.45
CA SER A 18 -4.18 6.54 8.70
C SER A 18 -2.96 5.64 8.80
N THR A 19 -1.91 6.14 9.43
CA THR A 19 -0.76 5.32 9.81
C THR A 19 -1.06 4.49 11.05
N THR A 20 -2.19 4.76 11.70
CA THR A 20 -2.69 3.96 12.81
C THR A 20 -3.69 2.95 12.27
N GLU A 21 -3.62 1.71 12.76
CA GLU A 21 -4.54 0.65 12.36
C GLU A 21 -5.98 1.05 12.71
N GLN A 22 -6.89 0.81 11.77
CA GLN A 22 -8.31 1.10 12.00
C GLN A 22 -9.17 0.02 11.36
N ILE A 23 -10.37 -0.18 11.91
CA ILE A 23 -11.32 -1.14 11.36
C ILE A 23 -12.14 -0.43 10.30
N VAL A 24 -12.20 -1.01 9.10
CA VAL A 24 -12.88 -0.38 7.97
C VAL A 24 -14.00 -1.24 7.38
N GLY A 25 -14.19 -2.45 7.88
CA GLY A 25 -15.24 -3.31 7.35
C GLY A 25 -15.27 -4.67 8.02
N THR A 26 -15.98 -5.60 7.37
CA THR A 26 -16.15 -6.96 7.85
C THR A 26 -15.85 -7.92 6.71
N TRP A 27 -15.06 -8.92 7.00
CA TRP A 27 -14.72 -9.95 6.03
C TRP A 27 -15.87 -10.96 5.91
N ILE A 28 -15.81 -11.80 4.88
CA ILE A 28 -16.88 -12.76 4.57
C ILE A 28 -17.18 -13.74 5.72
N ASP A 29 -16.20 -13.96 6.60
CA ASP A 29 -16.37 -14.87 7.75
C ASP A 29 -16.79 -14.14 9.02
N GLY A 30 -17.08 -12.84 8.93
CA GLY A 30 -17.45 -12.03 10.10
C GLY A 30 -16.28 -11.36 10.81
N SER A 31 -15.06 -11.64 10.42
CA SER A 31 -13.89 -11.01 11.03
C SER A 31 -13.79 -9.54 10.67
N PRO A 32 -13.27 -8.70 11.56
CA PRO A 32 -13.00 -7.31 11.20
C PRO A 32 -11.96 -7.22 10.09
N VAL A 33 -12.16 -6.27 9.18
CA VAL A 33 -11.15 -5.88 8.21
C VAL A 33 -10.46 -4.64 8.74
N TYR A 34 -9.14 -4.73 8.85
CA TYR A 34 -8.30 -3.64 9.32
C TYR A 34 -7.64 -2.95 8.14
N GLU A 35 -7.28 -1.71 8.34
CA GLU A 35 -6.54 -0.95 7.34
C GLU A 35 -5.44 -0.14 8.00
N LYS A 36 -4.30 -0.06 7.35
CA LYS A 36 -3.18 0.74 7.81
C LYS A 36 -2.38 1.21 6.61
N THR A 37 -2.00 2.48 6.62
CA THR A 37 -1.12 3.05 5.61
C THR A 37 0.29 3.12 6.17
N ILE A 38 1.25 2.56 5.45
CA ILE A 38 2.63 2.50 5.86
C ILE A 38 3.46 3.37 4.91
N TYR A 39 4.28 4.22 5.49
CA TYR A 39 5.16 5.11 4.76
C TYR A 39 6.59 4.60 4.81
N ASN A 40 7.29 4.70 3.69
CA ASN A 40 8.73 4.45 3.65
C ASN A 40 9.37 5.49 2.74
N ALA A 41 10.46 6.06 3.19
CA ALA A 41 11.15 7.12 2.44
C ALA A 41 11.72 6.63 1.12
N GLY A 42 12.08 5.36 1.02
CA GLY A 42 12.64 4.82 -0.21
C GLY A 42 14.04 5.32 -0.49
N GLY A 43 14.32 5.61 -1.76
CA GLY A 43 15.64 6.11 -2.17
C GLY A 43 16.70 5.02 -2.21
N VAL A 44 16.30 3.77 -2.39
CA VAL A 44 17.22 2.64 -2.47
C VAL A 44 17.18 2.02 -3.85
N THR A 45 18.25 1.37 -4.21
CA THR A 45 18.35 0.67 -5.49
C THR A 45 17.97 -0.80 -5.31
N GLY A 46 17.10 -1.30 -6.18
CA GLY A 46 16.69 -2.70 -6.15
C GLY A 46 15.59 -3.00 -5.14
N ASN A 47 15.19 -4.25 -5.13
CA ASN A 47 14.13 -4.70 -4.23
C ASN A 47 14.54 -4.51 -2.78
N PHE A 48 13.57 -4.17 -1.94
CA PHE A 48 13.83 -3.95 -0.53
C PHE A 48 12.60 -4.35 0.30
N ASN A 49 12.76 -4.30 1.60
CA ASN A 49 11.65 -4.58 2.50
C ASN A 49 11.69 -3.61 3.68
N PHE A 50 10.55 -3.46 4.32
CA PHE A 50 10.45 -2.66 5.53
C PHE A 50 9.31 -3.19 6.40
N GLN A 51 9.38 -2.90 7.69
CA GLN A 51 8.42 -3.42 8.65
C GLN A 51 7.09 -2.70 8.56
N HIS A 52 6.00 -3.44 8.68
CA HIS A 52 4.66 -2.87 8.66
C HIS A 52 4.09 -2.59 10.06
N GLY A 53 4.67 -3.20 11.08
CA GLY A 53 4.23 -2.97 12.45
C GLY A 53 2.86 -3.52 12.80
N ILE A 54 2.36 -4.49 12.03
CA ILE A 54 1.06 -5.10 12.28
C ILE A 54 1.27 -6.36 13.12
N SER A 55 0.56 -6.44 14.26
CA SER A 55 0.60 -7.65 15.10
C SER A 55 -0.48 -8.62 14.65
N ASN A 56 -0.20 -9.90 14.77
CA ASN A 56 -1.16 -10.98 14.51
C ASN A 56 -1.76 -10.93 13.08
N LEU A 57 -0.97 -10.52 12.12
CA LEU A 57 -1.41 -10.48 10.73
C LEU A 57 -1.73 -11.90 10.26
N LYS A 58 -2.94 -12.10 9.74
CA LYS A 58 -3.36 -13.40 9.21
C LYS A 58 -3.28 -13.40 7.69
N ASN A 59 -3.99 -12.49 7.04
CA ASN A 59 -3.99 -12.39 5.58
C ASN A 59 -4.15 -10.95 5.15
N VAL A 60 -3.47 -10.60 4.07
CA VAL A 60 -3.70 -9.34 3.38
C VAL A 60 -4.77 -9.57 2.32
N ILE A 61 -5.82 -8.77 2.36
CA ILE A 61 -6.94 -8.88 1.43
C ILE A 61 -6.67 -8.06 0.17
N SER A 62 -6.12 -6.87 0.35
CA SER A 62 -5.85 -5.98 -0.77
C SER A 62 -4.77 -4.98 -0.38
N TYR A 63 -4.15 -4.40 -1.38
CA TYR A 63 -3.27 -3.28 -1.15
C TYR A 63 -3.36 -2.30 -2.32
N LYS A 64 -2.99 -1.07 -2.02
CA LYS A 64 -2.75 -0.06 -3.04
C LYS A 64 -1.68 0.88 -2.51
N GLY A 65 -1.12 1.67 -3.39
CA GLY A 65 -0.13 2.60 -2.95
C GLY A 65 0.29 3.55 -4.04
N VAL A 66 1.19 4.44 -3.68
CA VAL A 66 1.79 5.40 -4.60
C VAL A 66 3.26 5.55 -4.25
N VAL A 67 4.05 5.90 -5.24
CA VAL A 67 5.46 6.19 -5.06
C VAL A 67 5.83 7.34 -6.00
N SER A 68 6.71 8.21 -5.55
CA SER A 68 7.16 9.36 -6.34
C SER A 68 8.44 9.00 -7.08
N ASP A 69 8.59 9.58 -8.28
CA ASP A 69 9.78 9.36 -9.12
C ASP A 69 10.47 10.69 -9.36
N SER A 70 11.70 10.82 -8.89
CA SER A 70 12.44 12.07 -8.98
C SER A 70 13.05 12.35 -10.36
N ALA A 71 13.09 11.37 -11.26
CA ALA A 71 13.72 11.56 -12.56
C ALA A 71 12.97 12.56 -13.43
N TYR A 72 11.68 12.69 -13.22
CA TYR A 72 10.84 13.62 -13.95
C TYR A 72 10.35 14.72 -13.00
N SER A 73 11.26 15.20 -12.20
CA SER A 73 10.97 15.98 -11.00
C SER A 73 10.34 17.35 -11.25
N ARG A 74 10.29 17.81 -12.49
CA ARG A 74 9.67 19.08 -12.77
C ARG A 74 8.25 19.14 -12.21
N TYR A 75 7.54 18.01 -12.32
CA TYR A 75 6.20 17.87 -11.77
C TYR A 75 6.08 16.70 -10.81
N GLY A 76 7.16 15.91 -10.67
CA GLY A 76 7.16 14.74 -9.82
C GLY A 76 6.20 13.68 -10.33
N ASP A 77 6.67 12.76 -11.15
CA ASP A 77 5.82 11.64 -11.56
C ASP A 77 5.44 10.82 -10.33
N ILE A 78 4.18 10.40 -10.30
CA ILE A 78 3.65 9.55 -9.25
C ILE A 78 3.14 8.28 -9.90
N TRP A 79 3.65 7.14 -9.42
CA TRP A 79 3.24 5.84 -9.92
C TRP A 79 2.27 5.20 -8.95
N ALA A 80 1.10 4.79 -9.44
CA ALA A 80 0.20 3.97 -8.65
C ALA A 80 0.77 2.56 -8.53
N ILE A 81 0.61 1.94 -7.37
CA ILE A 81 1.07 0.58 -7.09
C ILE A 81 -0.15 -0.33 -7.00
N PRO A 82 -0.17 -1.47 -7.67
CA PRO A 82 0.90 -2.03 -8.50
C PRO A 82 0.99 -1.36 -9.87
N ARG A 83 2.20 -1.21 -10.36
CA ARG A 83 2.46 -0.74 -11.72
C ARG A 83 2.78 -1.94 -12.59
N ILE A 84 1.95 -2.16 -13.58
CA ILE A 84 2.19 -3.19 -14.58
C ILE A 84 2.78 -2.48 -15.79
N ALA A 85 4.02 -2.81 -16.11
CA ALA A 85 4.77 -2.05 -17.11
C ALA A 85 5.12 -2.89 -18.31
N SER A 86 4.86 -2.35 -19.49
CA SER A 86 5.28 -2.96 -20.75
C SER A 86 6.79 -2.88 -20.95
N ASP A 87 7.46 -2.00 -20.20
CA ASP A 87 8.91 -1.85 -20.27
C ASP A 87 9.69 -2.87 -19.43
N GLY A 88 8.98 -3.79 -18.77
CA GLY A 88 9.61 -4.82 -17.96
C GLY A 88 10.02 -4.36 -16.57
N ASN A 89 9.58 -3.20 -16.13
CA ASN A 89 9.93 -2.63 -14.82
C ASN A 89 8.68 -2.47 -13.94
N PRO A 90 8.09 -3.56 -13.47
CA PRO A 90 6.90 -3.45 -12.61
C PRO A 90 7.30 -2.93 -11.23
N ILE A 91 6.39 -2.21 -10.59
CA ILE A 91 6.55 -1.72 -9.23
C ILE A 91 5.38 -2.27 -8.42
N GLY A 92 5.67 -2.83 -7.27
CA GLY A 92 4.60 -3.37 -6.44
C GLY A 92 5.10 -4.08 -5.21
N ILE A 93 4.23 -4.93 -4.68
CA ILE A 93 4.55 -5.74 -3.51
C ILE A 93 4.75 -7.17 -3.95
N ASP A 94 5.91 -7.74 -3.61
CA ASP A 94 6.20 -9.14 -3.86
C ASP A 94 5.43 -10.02 -2.88
N LYS A 95 5.52 -9.69 -1.60
CA LYS A 95 4.82 -10.42 -0.55
C LYS A 95 4.78 -9.59 0.72
N VAL A 96 3.91 -9.98 1.63
CA VAL A 96 3.84 -9.42 2.97
C VAL A 96 4.06 -10.58 3.94
N SER A 97 5.12 -10.49 4.74
CA SER A 97 5.37 -11.49 5.77
C SER A 97 4.68 -11.07 7.08
N SER A 98 4.87 -11.86 8.11
CA SER A 98 4.31 -11.53 9.43
C SER A 98 4.86 -10.21 9.99
N THR A 99 5.98 -9.73 9.49
CA THR A 99 6.63 -8.52 10.01
C THR A 99 6.93 -7.46 8.97
N ALA A 100 7.05 -7.83 7.70
CA ALA A 100 7.57 -6.90 6.70
C ALA A 100 6.81 -6.94 5.38
N ILE A 101 6.91 -5.83 4.65
CA ILE A 101 6.44 -5.71 3.27
C ILE A 101 7.68 -5.82 2.38
N TYR A 102 7.64 -6.73 1.42
CA TYR A 102 8.71 -6.92 0.44
C TYR A 102 8.31 -6.25 -0.86
N VAL A 103 9.12 -5.30 -1.30
CA VAL A 103 8.78 -4.40 -2.40
C VAL A 103 9.56 -4.78 -3.65
N ILE A 104 8.85 -4.84 -4.77
CA ILE A 104 9.46 -4.98 -6.09
C ILE A 104 9.85 -3.56 -6.53
N ASN A 105 11.15 -3.31 -6.58
CA ASN A 105 11.72 -2.02 -6.94
C ASN A 105 12.81 -2.26 -7.97
N PRO A 106 12.48 -2.17 -9.27
CA PRO A 106 13.46 -2.50 -10.30
C PRO A 106 14.72 -1.65 -10.19
N SER A 107 15.88 -2.30 -10.28
CA SER A 107 17.15 -1.62 -10.17
C SER A 107 17.37 -0.58 -11.27
N ALA A 108 16.67 -0.71 -12.39
CA ALA A 108 16.72 0.27 -13.48
C ALA A 108 16.32 1.67 -13.03
N PHE A 109 15.50 1.78 -11.99
CA PHE A 109 15.12 3.09 -11.44
C PHE A 109 16.21 3.67 -10.52
N GLY A 110 17.21 2.88 -10.13
CA GLY A 110 18.24 3.36 -9.21
C GLY A 110 17.62 3.81 -7.91
N THR A 111 17.99 5.01 -7.46
CA THR A 111 17.46 5.61 -6.22
C THR A 111 16.33 6.60 -6.47
N ARG A 112 15.74 6.59 -7.64
CA ARG A 112 14.77 7.59 -8.07
C ARG A 112 13.45 7.54 -7.30
N LEU A 113 13.03 6.33 -6.86
CA LEU A 113 11.71 6.13 -6.26
C LEU A 113 11.77 6.43 -4.77
N TYR A 114 10.89 7.31 -4.32
CA TYR A 114 10.86 7.76 -2.94
C TYR A 114 9.43 8.05 -2.50
N ASP A 115 9.25 8.20 -1.20
CA ASP A 115 7.94 8.47 -0.59
C ASP A 115 6.92 7.41 -0.98
N TRP A 116 7.17 6.19 -0.53
CA TRP A 116 6.27 5.06 -0.73
C TRP A 116 5.17 5.13 0.32
N TYR A 117 3.93 5.23 -0.13
CA TYR A 117 2.76 5.10 0.73
C TYR A 117 2.01 3.84 0.32
N ILE A 118 1.93 2.88 1.21
CA ILE A 118 1.27 1.60 0.93
C ILE A 118 0.15 1.41 1.93
N THR A 119 -1.07 1.25 1.44
CA THR A 119 -2.23 0.99 2.27
C THR A 119 -2.59 -0.49 2.15
N LEU A 120 -2.58 -1.18 3.27
CA LEU A 120 -2.96 -2.58 3.37
C LEU A 120 -4.33 -2.70 4.00
N GLN A 121 -5.16 -3.58 3.43
CA GLN A 121 -6.36 -4.05 4.10
C GLN A 121 -6.16 -5.52 4.43
N TYR A 122 -6.47 -5.91 5.65
CA TYR A 122 -6.06 -7.22 6.15
C TYR A 122 -6.96 -7.71 7.27
N ILE A 123 -6.87 -9.00 7.54
CA ILE A 123 -7.52 -9.59 8.71
C ILE A 123 -6.43 -10.10 9.65
N LYS A 124 -6.79 -10.25 10.91
CA LYS A 124 -5.86 -10.64 11.96
C LYS A 124 -6.29 -11.97 12.58
N SER A 125 -5.31 -12.72 13.03
CA SER A 125 -5.61 -13.89 13.83
C SER A 125 -5.96 -13.45 15.25
N SER A 126 -6.82 -14.22 15.90
CA SER A 126 -7.13 -13.93 17.29
C SER A 126 -5.92 -14.30 18.12
N SER A 127 -5.20 -13.31 18.54
CA SER A 127 -4.00 -13.41 19.40
C SER A 127 -3.40 -14.78 19.49
#